data_59d7b723e40373f23da00096ca871e63
#
_entry.id   59d7b723e40373f23da00096ca871e63
#
_cell.length_a   1.000
_cell.length_b   1.000
_cell.length_c   1.000
_cell.angle_alpha   90.00
_cell.angle_beta   90.00
_cell.angle_gamma   90.00
#
_symmetry.space_group_name_H-M   'P 1'
#
loop_
_entity.id
_entity.type
_entity.pdbx_description
1 polymer ?
#
loop_
_entity_poly.entity_id
_entity_poly.type
_entity_poly.pdbx_seq_one_letter_code
_entity_poly.pdbx_strand_id
1 'polypeptide(L)'
;MLDFTPLPGHATLTTTPSRSLLSSALNKPLVFRHHAASPSNRTLPGRVTCETMSSSTGTAFPTLRSVTIPYTDLKNKDADLSAKIEEGFGPNGLGILSISDVPGFSSLRQNLLHLSPRLANLPQKVKDELEDPHSRYNFGWSHGKEKLESGKPDLLKGSFYANPILDVPTTDMCLKQRYPSYCSSNIWPGNALPELETAFKALGKLMHDVGLMVAYHCDQYVSKGMEVDQNESLKQILIRSRCHKGRLLYYFPALRSDCVPDGDSTSTWCGWHTDHGSLTGLTCAMFKRDGVEIPCPDSTAGLYIKTRTNQIVKVVFGEGEVAYQIGETAEILSRGYLCATPHSVQAPKGEEASGVDRSTFALFMQPDWDERLNFPKEMHIHKDLVLANSCLTFGEYSEMLLDKYYHLKT
;
A
#
# COMPACT_ATOMS: atom_id res chain seq x y z
N MET A 1 61.61 -3.59 5.95
CA MET A 1 62.59 -4.07 5.01
C MET A 1 61.86 -4.69 3.85
N LEU A 2 61.93 -3.95 2.78
CA LEU A 2 62.12 -4.38 1.38
C LEU A 2 60.85 -4.93 0.72
N ASP A 3 60.38 -4.54 -0.47
CA ASP A 3 60.84 -3.48 -1.38
C ASP A 3 59.73 -3.26 -2.43
N PHE A 4 59.69 -2.07 -2.93
CA PHE A 4 58.89 -1.59 -4.07
C PHE A 4 59.47 -2.11 -5.39
N THR A 5 58.69 -2.30 -6.45
CA THR A 5 58.89 -1.60 -7.72
C THR A 5 57.78 -1.91 -8.75
N PRO A 6 57.55 -1.00 -9.72
CA PRO A 6 56.30 -0.85 -10.47
C PRO A 6 56.41 -1.02 -12.00
N LEU A 7 55.23 -1.08 -12.68
CA LEU A 7 54.85 -0.63 -14.04
C LEU A 7 55.72 -1.05 -15.27
N PRO A 8 55.20 -1.16 -16.49
CA PRO A 8 54.41 -0.20 -17.29
C PRO A 8 53.32 -0.84 -18.17
N GLY A 9 52.47 -0.22 -18.93
CA GLY A 9 52.38 1.02 -19.64
C GLY A 9 51.23 1.01 -20.64
N HIS A 10 50.80 2.17 -21.00
CA HIS A 10 49.84 2.66 -21.99
C HIS A 10 49.49 1.84 -23.25
N ALA A 11 48.17 1.89 -23.63
CA ALA A 11 47.80 2.18 -25.03
C ALA A 11 46.39 2.81 -25.08
N THR A 12 46.32 4.06 -25.40
CA THR A 12 45.17 4.84 -25.88
C THR A 12 44.84 4.47 -27.32
N LEU A 13 43.55 4.30 -27.64
CA LEU A 13 43.05 4.43 -29.00
C LEU A 13 41.71 5.18 -28.99
N THR A 14 41.77 6.39 -29.46
CA THR A 14 40.69 7.27 -29.89
C THR A 14 40.19 6.85 -31.27
N THR A 15 38.85 6.78 -31.47
CA THR A 15 38.21 7.11 -32.75
C THR A 15 36.80 7.64 -32.55
N THR A 16 36.58 8.80 -33.13
CA THR A 16 35.35 9.57 -33.23
C THR A 16 34.47 9.11 -34.42
N PRO A 17 33.34 9.75 -34.72
CA PRO A 17 32.06 9.09 -34.99
C PRO A 17 31.67 9.14 -36.47
N SER A 18 30.72 8.31 -36.88
CA SER A 18 30.06 8.44 -38.18
C SER A 18 28.55 8.63 -38.03
N ARG A 19 28.09 9.73 -38.62
CA ARG A 19 26.67 10.06 -38.93
C ARG A 19 26.20 9.32 -40.19
N SER A 20 24.96 8.85 -40.19
CA SER A 20 24.06 8.82 -41.36
C SER A 20 22.63 8.64 -40.86
N LEU A 21 21.79 9.63 -41.00
CA LEU A 21 20.85 10.06 -42.01
C LEU A 21 19.65 9.11 -42.22
N LEU A 22 18.51 9.57 -41.73
CA LEU A 22 17.15 9.63 -42.30
C LEU A 22 16.55 8.37 -42.96
N SER A 23 15.40 7.94 -42.38
CA SER A 23 14.20 7.72 -43.21
C SER A 23 12.94 7.77 -42.34
N SER A 24 12.06 8.66 -42.71
CA SER A 24 10.68 8.84 -42.20
C SER A 24 9.75 7.80 -42.83
N ALA A 25 8.91 7.15 -42.01
CA ALA A 25 7.74 6.44 -42.53
C ALA A 25 6.53 6.73 -41.63
N LEU A 26 5.54 7.36 -42.23
CA LEU A 26 4.20 7.65 -41.73
C LEU A 26 3.45 6.35 -41.41
N ASN A 27 2.88 6.26 -40.23
CA ASN A 27 1.85 5.26 -39.92
C ASN A 27 0.48 5.95 -39.78
N LYS A 28 -0.42 5.54 -40.65
CA LYS A 28 -1.87 5.89 -40.62
C LYS A 28 -2.58 4.95 -39.62
N PRO A 29 -3.62 5.41 -38.90
CA PRO A 29 -4.40 4.56 -38.01
C PRO A 29 -5.39 3.69 -38.81
N LEU A 30 -5.49 2.42 -38.42
CA LEU A 30 -6.51 1.47 -38.87
C LEU A 30 -7.85 1.73 -38.16
N VAL A 31 -8.87 2.05 -38.97
CA VAL A 31 -10.25 2.20 -38.50
C VAL A 31 -10.95 0.84 -38.62
N PHE A 32 -11.38 0.27 -37.50
CA PHE A 32 -12.30 -0.85 -37.48
C PHE A 32 -13.74 -0.36 -37.57
N ARG A 33 -14.42 -0.78 -38.65
CA ARG A 33 -15.88 -0.57 -38.85
C ARG A 33 -16.64 -1.64 -38.06
N HIS A 34 -17.52 -1.20 -37.17
CA HIS A 34 -18.54 -2.05 -36.58
C HIS A 34 -19.76 -2.10 -37.48
N HIS A 35 -20.21 -3.31 -37.84
CA HIS A 35 -21.51 -3.53 -38.45
C HIS A 35 -22.61 -3.45 -37.38
N ALA A 36 -23.56 -2.57 -37.60
CA ALA A 36 -24.79 -2.43 -36.83
C ALA A 36 -25.85 -3.42 -37.36
N ALA A 37 -26.47 -4.15 -36.46
CA ALA A 37 -27.70 -4.90 -36.73
C ALA A 37 -28.88 -4.12 -36.10
N SER A 38 -29.93 -3.96 -36.90
CA SER A 38 -31.12 -3.18 -36.56
C SER A 38 -32.08 -3.92 -35.61
N PRO A 39 -32.94 -3.18 -34.88
CA PRO A 39 -33.80 -3.74 -33.85
C PRO A 39 -35.21 -4.07 -34.37
N SER A 40 -35.80 -5.13 -33.83
CA SER A 40 -37.24 -5.40 -34.01
C SER A 40 -38.05 -4.81 -32.85
N ASN A 41 -39.12 -4.12 -33.23
CA ASN A 41 -40.16 -3.53 -32.38
C ASN A 41 -40.90 -4.56 -31.51
N ARG A 42 -41.14 -4.22 -30.25
CA ARG A 42 -42.37 -4.57 -29.52
C ARG A 42 -42.77 -3.48 -28.51
N THR A 43 -44.03 -3.17 -28.57
CA THR A 43 -44.87 -2.15 -27.98
C THR A 43 -44.94 -2.13 -26.44
N LEU A 44 -45.06 -0.91 -25.91
CA LEU A 44 -45.38 -0.48 -24.55
C LEU A 44 -46.83 -0.81 -24.13
N PRO A 45 -47.13 -0.81 -22.78
CA PRO A 45 -47.70 0.42 -22.24
C PRO A 45 -47.29 0.74 -20.75
N GLY A 46 -47.43 2.01 -20.36
CA GLY A 46 -47.50 2.40 -18.97
C GLY A 46 -46.65 3.64 -18.61
N ARG A 47 -47.22 4.82 -18.86
CA ARG A 47 -46.65 6.13 -18.48
C ARG A 47 -46.85 6.35 -16.98
N VAL A 48 -45.73 6.42 -16.21
CA VAL A 48 -45.72 6.99 -14.86
C VAL A 48 -44.90 8.27 -14.92
N THR A 49 -45.55 9.37 -14.61
CA THR A 49 -44.95 10.70 -14.50
C THR A 49 -44.08 10.74 -13.24
N CYS A 50 -42.78 10.93 -13.40
CA CYS A 50 -41.87 11.24 -12.34
C CYS A 50 -41.51 12.72 -12.40
N GLU A 51 -41.76 13.41 -11.30
CA GLU A 51 -41.45 14.82 -11.11
C GLU A 51 -39.93 15.01 -11.12
N THR A 52 -39.48 15.99 -11.91
CA THR A 52 -38.08 16.40 -12.02
C THR A 52 -37.64 17.11 -10.73
N MET A 53 -36.92 16.41 -9.90
CA MET A 53 -36.02 17.02 -8.91
C MET A 53 -34.66 17.22 -9.61
N SER A 54 -34.26 18.45 -9.80
CA SER A 54 -32.92 18.81 -10.27
C SER A 54 -31.93 18.51 -9.13
N SER A 55 -31.16 17.43 -9.25
CA SER A 55 -30.00 17.16 -8.41
C SER A 55 -28.74 17.23 -9.27
N SER A 56 -27.79 18.04 -8.85
CA SER A 56 -26.44 18.08 -9.35
C SER A 56 -25.80 16.68 -9.26
N THR A 57 -25.67 15.98 -10.37
CA THR A 57 -25.13 14.63 -10.46
C THR A 57 -23.60 14.64 -10.43
N GLY A 58 -23.01 14.70 -9.25
CA GLY A 58 -21.72 14.07 -9.04
C GLY A 58 -21.94 12.56 -9.11
N THR A 59 -21.36 11.86 -10.07
CA THR A 59 -21.46 10.39 -10.18
C THR A 59 -20.80 9.75 -8.97
N ALA A 60 -21.62 9.31 -8.00
CA ALA A 60 -21.12 8.58 -6.84
C ALA A 60 -20.57 7.22 -7.32
N PHE A 61 -19.34 6.90 -6.95
CA PHE A 61 -18.74 5.59 -7.22
C PHE A 61 -19.51 4.49 -6.48
N PRO A 62 -19.68 3.29 -7.07
CA PRO A 62 -20.34 2.18 -6.39
C PRO A 62 -19.55 1.79 -5.14
N THR A 63 -20.28 1.48 -4.06
CA THR A 63 -19.71 0.99 -2.81
C THR A 63 -19.85 -0.53 -2.76
N LEU A 64 -18.74 -1.22 -2.56
CA LEU A 64 -18.68 -2.68 -2.45
C LEU A 64 -18.13 -3.08 -1.08
N ARG A 65 -18.66 -4.17 -0.52
CA ARG A 65 -18.07 -4.79 0.67
C ARG A 65 -16.96 -5.75 0.23
N SER A 66 -15.84 -5.77 0.97
CA SER A 66 -14.80 -6.78 0.78
C SER A 66 -15.34 -8.19 1.03
N VAL A 67 -14.77 -9.18 0.35
CA VAL A 67 -14.97 -10.59 0.73
C VAL A 67 -14.54 -10.78 2.17
N THR A 68 -15.38 -11.43 2.98
CA THR A 68 -15.11 -11.64 4.41
C THR A 68 -14.92 -13.13 4.70
N ILE A 69 -13.86 -13.47 5.43
CA ILE A 69 -13.55 -14.81 5.93
C ILE A 69 -13.62 -14.77 7.47
N PRO A 70 -14.45 -15.61 8.12
CA PRO A 70 -14.42 -15.73 9.57
C PRO A 70 -13.06 -16.26 10.07
N TYR A 71 -12.57 -15.74 11.18
CA TYR A 71 -11.30 -16.19 11.78
C TYR A 71 -11.27 -17.70 12.08
N THR A 72 -12.42 -18.27 12.47
CA THR A 72 -12.55 -19.73 12.69
C THR A 72 -12.24 -20.54 11.45
N ASP A 73 -12.73 -20.08 10.27
CA ASP A 73 -12.49 -20.75 8.99
C ASP A 73 -11.04 -20.55 8.56
N LEU A 74 -10.51 -19.33 8.71
CA LEU A 74 -9.12 -19.00 8.38
C LEU A 74 -8.12 -19.82 9.21
N LYS A 75 -8.41 -20.07 10.49
CA LYS A 75 -7.56 -20.87 11.38
C LYS A 75 -7.55 -22.35 11.01
N ASN A 76 -8.62 -22.83 10.38
CA ASN A 76 -8.74 -24.23 9.95
C ASN A 76 -7.92 -24.46 8.69
N LYS A 77 -6.79 -25.16 8.81
CA LYS A 77 -5.89 -25.47 7.70
C LYS A 77 -6.50 -26.44 6.67
N ASP A 78 -7.50 -27.20 7.07
CA ASP A 78 -8.19 -28.16 6.21
C ASP A 78 -9.37 -27.53 5.46
N ALA A 79 -9.72 -26.28 5.77
CA ALA A 79 -10.77 -25.55 5.05
C ALA A 79 -10.29 -25.16 3.65
N ASP A 80 -11.05 -25.51 2.62
CA ASP A 80 -10.80 -25.01 1.27
C ASP A 80 -11.40 -23.59 1.11
N LEU A 81 -10.54 -22.58 1.25
CA LEU A 81 -10.90 -21.19 1.08
C LEU A 81 -10.58 -20.64 -0.31
N SER A 82 -10.20 -21.50 -1.26
CA SER A 82 -9.74 -21.07 -2.59
C SER A 82 -10.73 -20.18 -3.32
N ALA A 83 -12.03 -20.48 -3.24
CA ALA A 83 -13.05 -19.67 -3.89
C ALA A 83 -13.12 -18.22 -3.30
N LYS A 84 -13.00 -18.08 -1.99
CA LYS A 84 -12.96 -16.78 -1.32
C LYS A 84 -11.66 -16.02 -1.59
N ILE A 85 -10.52 -16.72 -1.65
CA ILE A 85 -9.23 -16.15 -2.03
C ILE A 85 -9.28 -15.66 -3.48
N GLU A 86 -9.81 -16.45 -4.41
CA GLU A 86 -9.97 -16.04 -5.81
C GLU A 86 -10.92 -14.86 -5.96
N GLU A 87 -12.06 -14.86 -5.28
CA GLU A 87 -13.02 -13.75 -5.30
C GLU A 87 -12.41 -12.44 -4.76
N GLY A 88 -11.62 -12.50 -3.69
CA GLY A 88 -11.01 -11.32 -3.07
C GLY A 88 -9.72 -10.87 -3.76
N PHE A 89 -8.84 -11.81 -4.07
CA PHE A 89 -7.45 -11.57 -4.48
C PHE A 89 -7.12 -12.00 -5.91
N GLY A 90 -7.98 -12.78 -6.55
CA GLY A 90 -7.76 -13.26 -7.90
C GLY A 90 -7.87 -12.17 -8.96
N PRO A 91 -7.69 -12.53 -10.26
CA PRO A 91 -7.64 -11.56 -11.37
C PRO A 91 -8.89 -10.69 -11.54
N ASN A 92 -10.03 -11.15 -11.08
CA ASN A 92 -11.30 -10.40 -11.14
C ASN A 92 -11.71 -9.83 -9.77
N GLY A 93 -10.90 -10.06 -8.73
CA GLY A 93 -11.12 -9.57 -7.39
C GLY A 93 -10.75 -8.11 -7.20
N LEU A 94 -11.05 -7.59 -6.02
CA LEU A 94 -10.69 -6.23 -5.62
C LEU A 94 -9.24 -6.11 -5.10
N GLY A 95 -8.51 -7.22 -5.00
CA GLY A 95 -7.18 -7.26 -4.38
C GLY A 95 -7.20 -7.08 -2.87
N ILE A 96 -8.39 -7.14 -2.25
CA ILE A 96 -8.59 -6.98 -0.82
C ILE A 96 -9.66 -7.94 -0.30
N LEU A 97 -9.45 -8.49 0.91
CA LEU A 97 -10.45 -9.21 1.68
C LEU A 97 -10.34 -8.84 3.17
N SER A 98 -11.34 -9.19 3.96
CA SER A 98 -11.33 -8.93 5.41
C SER A 98 -11.52 -10.22 6.22
N ILE A 99 -10.99 -10.21 7.45
CA ILE A 99 -11.13 -11.30 8.42
C ILE A 99 -11.97 -10.79 9.59
N SER A 100 -13.11 -11.44 9.83
CA SER A 100 -13.99 -11.14 10.95
C SER A 100 -13.66 -11.98 12.18
N ASP A 101 -14.13 -11.53 13.31
CA ASP A 101 -14.13 -12.26 14.59
C ASP A 101 -12.73 -12.64 15.10
N VAL A 102 -11.70 -11.82 14.75
CA VAL A 102 -10.34 -12.02 15.25
C VAL A 102 -10.28 -11.69 16.74
N PRO A 103 -9.96 -12.66 17.61
CA PRO A 103 -9.97 -12.44 19.07
C PRO A 103 -9.01 -11.33 19.49
N GLY A 104 -9.49 -10.37 20.26
CA GLY A 104 -8.71 -9.27 20.81
C GLY A 104 -8.42 -8.12 19.82
N PHE A 105 -8.72 -8.26 18.53
CA PHE A 105 -8.42 -7.25 17.51
C PHE A 105 -9.02 -5.88 17.85
N SER A 106 -10.30 -5.82 18.14
CA SER A 106 -11.00 -4.55 18.42
C SER A 106 -10.36 -3.78 19.58
N SER A 107 -10.02 -4.47 20.68
CA SER A 107 -9.37 -3.86 21.85
C SER A 107 -7.97 -3.38 21.53
N LEU A 108 -7.16 -4.17 20.81
CA LEU A 108 -5.80 -3.79 20.44
C LEU A 108 -5.80 -2.64 19.44
N ARG A 109 -6.74 -2.64 18.48
CA ARG A 109 -6.95 -1.51 17.55
C ARG A 109 -7.26 -0.23 18.32
N GLN A 110 -8.26 -0.26 19.22
CA GLN A 110 -8.62 0.91 20.02
C GLN A 110 -7.42 1.41 20.84
N ASN A 111 -6.73 0.51 21.56
CA ASN A 111 -5.58 0.87 22.38
C ASN A 111 -4.50 1.61 21.57
N LEU A 112 -4.17 1.12 20.37
CA LEU A 112 -3.16 1.77 19.55
C LEU A 112 -3.65 3.07 18.93
N LEU A 113 -4.85 3.08 18.31
CA LEU A 113 -5.34 4.26 17.60
C LEU A 113 -5.60 5.46 18.53
N HIS A 114 -5.92 5.24 19.79
CA HIS A 114 -6.02 6.32 20.79
C HIS A 114 -4.67 6.97 21.12
N LEU A 115 -3.55 6.29 20.88
CA LEU A 115 -2.20 6.86 21.08
C LEU A 115 -1.74 7.73 19.91
N SER A 116 -2.35 7.59 18.73
CA SER A 116 -1.95 8.33 17.53
C SER A 116 -2.01 9.85 17.70
N PRO A 117 -3.12 10.47 18.18
CA PRO A 117 -3.14 11.91 18.44
C PRO A 117 -2.19 12.33 19.57
N ARG A 118 -1.99 11.49 20.59
CA ARG A 118 -1.04 11.77 21.67
C ARG A 118 0.40 11.84 21.13
N LEU A 119 0.79 10.92 20.27
CA LEU A 119 2.08 10.90 19.59
C LEU A 119 2.27 12.15 18.71
N ALA A 120 1.28 12.48 17.88
CA ALA A 120 1.33 13.62 16.97
C ALA A 120 1.47 14.96 17.69
N ASN A 121 0.92 15.05 18.93
CA ASN A 121 0.97 16.25 19.78
C ASN A 121 2.10 16.25 20.82
N LEU A 122 3.07 15.32 20.74
CA LEU A 122 4.28 15.40 21.57
C LEU A 122 5.05 16.71 21.30
N PRO A 123 5.81 17.21 22.29
CA PRO A 123 6.67 18.36 22.09
C PRO A 123 7.58 18.20 20.87
N GLN A 124 7.79 19.28 20.10
CA GLN A 124 8.56 19.21 18.85
C GLN A 124 9.94 18.59 19.06
N LYS A 125 10.64 18.96 20.14
CA LYS A 125 11.94 18.38 20.48
C LYS A 125 11.91 16.85 20.58
N VAL A 126 10.85 16.27 21.17
CA VAL A 126 10.70 14.80 21.26
C VAL A 126 10.45 14.21 19.88
N LYS A 127 9.63 14.86 19.05
CA LYS A 127 9.38 14.41 17.67
C LYS A 127 10.63 14.47 16.80
N ASP A 128 11.47 15.49 16.96
CA ASP A 128 12.76 15.62 16.26
C ASP A 128 13.72 14.48 16.64
N GLU A 129 13.70 14.04 17.90
CA GLU A 129 14.49 12.87 18.38
C GLU A 129 13.97 11.54 17.82
N LEU A 130 12.71 11.49 17.38
CA LEU A 130 12.10 10.30 16.76
C LEU A 130 12.28 10.23 15.24
N GLU A 131 12.80 11.27 14.59
CA GLU A 131 13.05 11.27 13.14
C GLU A 131 14.34 10.51 12.80
N ASP A 132 14.29 9.68 11.76
CA ASP A 132 15.47 9.02 11.19
C ASP A 132 15.64 9.36 9.69
N PRO A 133 16.34 10.43 9.35
CA PRO A 133 16.64 10.79 7.97
C PRO A 133 17.45 9.73 7.22
N HIS A 134 18.28 8.95 7.94
CA HIS A 134 19.09 7.90 7.31
C HIS A 134 18.24 6.74 6.80
N SER A 135 17.14 6.43 7.47
CA SER A 135 16.16 5.45 6.99
C SER A 135 15.22 6.03 5.92
N ARG A 136 15.47 7.24 5.42
CA ARG A 136 14.54 7.99 4.56
C ARG A 136 13.19 8.23 5.25
N TYR A 137 13.21 8.48 6.55
CA TYR A 137 12.04 8.64 7.41
C TYR A 137 11.11 7.40 7.43
N ASN A 138 11.66 6.21 7.21
CA ASN A 138 10.93 4.94 7.27
C ASN A 138 11.01 4.23 8.63
N PHE A 139 11.61 4.88 9.64
CA PHE A 139 11.57 4.51 11.04
C PHE A 139 11.32 5.75 11.90
N GLY A 140 10.60 5.56 13.02
CA GLY A 140 10.21 6.63 13.91
C GLY A 140 9.15 7.58 13.32
N TRP A 141 9.19 8.85 13.68
CA TRP A 141 8.21 9.86 13.28
C TRP A 141 8.56 10.50 11.94
N SER A 142 7.56 10.67 11.09
CA SER A 142 7.65 11.34 9.80
C SER A 142 6.46 12.27 9.61
N HIS A 143 6.71 13.58 9.49
CA HIS A 143 5.69 14.59 9.23
C HIS A 143 6.23 15.65 8.27
N GLY A 144 5.48 15.97 7.21
CA GLY A 144 5.89 16.93 6.19
C GLY A 144 7.06 16.47 5.30
N LYS A 145 7.45 15.20 5.35
CA LYS A 145 8.53 14.63 4.52
C LYS A 145 8.01 14.05 3.21
N GLU A 146 6.77 13.57 3.20
CA GLU A 146 6.07 13.16 1.98
C GLU A 146 5.58 14.39 1.22
N LYS A 147 5.50 14.28 -0.12
CA LYS A 147 5.02 15.38 -0.97
C LYS A 147 3.67 15.02 -1.59
N LEU A 148 2.80 16.01 -1.65
CA LEU A 148 1.57 15.97 -2.46
C LEU A 148 1.92 15.96 -3.95
N GLU A 149 0.96 15.62 -4.82
CA GLU A 149 1.12 15.69 -6.29
C GLU A 149 1.54 17.09 -6.77
N SER A 150 1.15 18.13 -6.03
CA SER A 150 1.58 19.52 -6.26
C SER A 150 3.07 19.79 -5.93
N GLY A 151 3.80 18.80 -5.40
CA GLY A 151 5.19 18.94 -4.94
C GLY A 151 5.35 19.61 -3.57
N LYS A 152 4.27 20.10 -2.96
CA LYS A 152 4.28 20.68 -1.60
C LYS A 152 4.37 19.58 -0.54
N PRO A 153 5.01 19.85 0.63
CA PRO A 153 4.99 18.92 1.77
C PRO A 153 3.55 18.60 2.21
N ASP A 154 3.26 17.34 2.50
CA ASP A 154 2.01 16.93 3.13
C ASP A 154 2.07 17.19 4.64
N LEU A 155 1.49 18.31 5.06
CA LEU A 155 1.45 18.73 6.46
C LEU A 155 0.20 18.24 7.21
N LEU A 156 -0.77 17.66 6.50
CA LEU A 156 -2.02 17.17 7.11
C LEU A 156 -1.90 15.72 7.57
N LYS A 157 -0.76 15.06 7.32
CA LYS A 157 -0.55 13.67 7.68
C LYS A 157 0.78 13.47 8.41
N GLY A 158 0.72 12.86 9.59
CA GLY A 158 1.88 12.35 10.31
C GLY A 158 1.89 10.82 10.30
N SER A 159 3.06 10.22 10.27
CA SER A 159 3.25 8.76 10.27
C SER A 159 4.29 8.37 11.31
N PHE A 160 4.07 7.27 11.99
CA PHE A 160 5.09 6.64 12.82
C PHE A 160 5.33 5.22 12.31
N TYR A 161 6.57 4.91 12.03
CA TYR A 161 7.01 3.64 11.46
C TYR A 161 7.85 2.84 12.45
N ALA A 162 7.56 1.57 12.59
CA ALA A 162 8.39 0.63 13.34
C ALA A 162 8.16 -0.80 12.81
N ASN A 163 9.13 -1.67 13.03
CA ASN A 163 8.94 -3.10 12.82
C ASN A 163 8.29 -3.69 14.08
N PRO A 164 7.06 -4.25 14.02
CA PRO A 164 6.39 -4.75 15.21
C PRO A 164 6.92 -6.10 15.69
N ILE A 165 7.79 -6.75 14.93
CA ILE A 165 8.33 -8.08 15.21
C ILE A 165 9.76 -8.00 15.71
N LEU A 166 10.60 -7.15 15.10
CA LEU A 166 12.03 -7.04 15.40
C LEU A 166 12.42 -5.59 15.63
N ASP A 167 12.98 -5.26 16.80
CA ASP A 167 13.48 -3.90 17.05
C ASP A 167 14.77 -3.60 16.29
N VAL A 168 15.57 -4.62 16.03
CA VAL A 168 16.85 -4.52 15.31
C VAL A 168 16.87 -5.59 14.22
N PRO A 169 16.44 -5.27 12.98
CA PRO A 169 16.41 -6.25 11.89
C PRO A 169 17.79 -6.80 11.53
N THR A 170 18.83 -5.98 11.64
CA THR A 170 20.24 -6.38 11.42
C THR A 170 21.21 -5.46 12.16
N THR A 171 22.37 -6.00 12.53
CA THR A 171 23.52 -5.23 13.04
C THR A 171 24.57 -4.95 11.96
N ASP A 172 24.41 -5.53 10.74
CA ASP A 172 25.33 -5.35 9.63
C ASP A 172 25.24 -3.94 9.06
N MET A 173 26.32 -3.18 9.17
CA MET A 173 26.40 -1.80 8.69
C MET A 173 26.32 -1.68 7.17
N CYS A 174 26.81 -2.68 6.42
CA CYS A 174 26.73 -2.67 4.95
C CYS A 174 25.26 -2.81 4.50
N LEU A 175 24.48 -3.68 5.16
CA LEU A 175 23.06 -3.83 4.91
C LEU A 175 22.28 -2.55 5.30
N LYS A 176 22.61 -1.92 6.43
CA LYS A 176 22.01 -0.65 6.85
C LYS A 176 22.28 0.48 5.86
N GLN A 177 23.45 0.50 5.24
CA GLN A 177 23.77 1.48 4.18
C GLN A 177 23.06 1.15 2.87
N ARG A 178 22.97 -0.14 2.51
CA ARG A 178 22.36 -0.58 1.25
C ARG A 178 20.84 -0.50 1.25
N TYR A 179 20.21 -0.85 2.37
CA TYR A 179 18.75 -0.91 2.53
C TYR A 179 18.28 -0.16 3.79
N PRO A 180 18.55 1.15 3.88
CA PRO A 180 18.30 1.91 5.10
C PRO A 180 16.81 1.92 5.49
N SER A 181 15.91 1.87 4.51
CA SER A 181 14.47 1.86 4.74
C SER A 181 13.96 0.58 5.43
N TYR A 182 14.77 -0.47 5.53
CA TYR A 182 14.39 -1.76 6.13
C TYR A 182 15.31 -2.21 7.27
N CYS A 183 16.55 -1.73 7.30
CA CYS A 183 17.60 -2.23 8.19
C CYS A 183 17.85 -1.36 9.41
N SER A 184 17.22 -0.18 9.51
CA SER A 184 17.32 0.67 10.71
C SER A 184 16.63 0.04 11.91
N SER A 185 17.05 0.43 13.11
CA SER A 185 16.42 -0.01 14.35
C SER A 185 15.18 0.83 14.66
N ASN A 186 14.22 0.26 15.38
CA ASN A 186 13.08 1.02 15.88
C ASN A 186 13.53 2.15 16.80
N ILE A 187 12.79 3.25 16.77
CA ILE A 187 12.97 4.42 17.63
C ILE A 187 11.66 4.65 18.38
N TRP A 188 11.66 4.36 19.67
CA TRP A 188 10.47 4.50 20.51
C TRP A 188 10.53 5.79 21.32
N PRO A 189 9.39 6.46 21.61
CA PRO A 189 9.36 7.71 22.36
C PRO A 189 9.67 7.55 23.86
N GLY A 190 9.96 6.35 24.31
CA GLY A 190 10.38 6.08 25.69
C GLY A 190 9.41 6.67 26.74
N ASN A 191 9.94 7.47 27.66
CA ASN A 191 9.14 8.07 28.75
C ASN A 191 8.09 9.08 28.27
N ALA A 192 8.20 9.62 27.06
CA ALA A 192 7.23 10.59 26.54
C ALA A 192 5.87 9.95 26.17
N LEU A 193 5.89 8.70 25.73
CA LEU A 193 4.69 7.91 25.44
C LEU A 193 4.99 6.40 25.63
N PRO A 194 5.16 5.93 26.87
CA PRO A 194 5.67 4.57 27.17
C PRO A 194 4.75 3.45 26.68
N GLU A 195 3.45 3.72 26.52
CA GLU A 195 2.47 2.73 26.11
C GLU A 195 2.55 2.40 24.62
N LEU A 196 3.17 3.30 23.79
CA LEU A 196 3.15 3.19 22.34
C LEU A 196 3.80 1.90 21.84
N GLU A 197 4.99 1.58 22.35
CA GLU A 197 5.72 0.37 21.93
C GLU A 197 4.89 -0.89 22.16
N THR A 198 4.36 -1.06 23.37
CA THR A 198 3.57 -2.24 23.73
C THR A 198 2.31 -2.35 22.88
N ALA A 199 1.55 -1.26 22.71
CA ALA A 199 0.32 -1.26 21.92
C ALA A 199 0.60 -1.51 20.42
N PHE A 200 1.65 -0.90 19.88
CA PHE A 200 2.06 -1.06 18.48
C PHE A 200 2.48 -2.49 18.16
N LYS A 201 3.34 -3.08 19.01
CA LYS A 201 3.79 -4.46 18.85
C LYS A 201 2.64 -5.45 19.03
N ALA A 202 1.75 -5.22 20.00
CA ALA A 202 0.63 -6.13 20.25
C ALA A 202 -0.32 -6.22 19.06
N LEU A 203 -0.77 -5.06 18.51
CA LEU A 203 -1.63 -5.06 17.33
C LEU A 203 -0.87 -5.56 16.10
N GLY A 204 0.36 -5.08 15.88
CA GLY A 204 1.18 -5.48 14.73
C GLY A 204 1.45 -6.97 14.70
N LYS A 205 1.77 -7.58 15.86
CA LYS A 205 1.95 -9.04 15.97
C LYS A 205 0.67 -9.82 15.70
N LEU A 206 -0.48 -9.39 16.25
CA LEU A 206 -1.75 -10.04 15.97
C LEU A 206 -2.08 -10.00 14.46
N MET A 207 -1.93 -8.84 13.84
CA MET A 207 -2.17 -8.69 12.41
C MET A 207 -1.16 -9.50 11.57
N HIS A 208 0.09 -9.60 12.00
CA HIS A 208 1.09 -10.44 11.34
C HIS A 208 0.70 -11.93 11.42
N ASP A 209 0.33 -12.42 12.60
CA ASP A 209 -0.05 -13.82 12.79
C ASP A 209 -1.29 -14.20 11.95
N VAL A 210 -2.30 -13.32 11.88
CA VAL A 210 -3.47 -13.49 11.01
C VAL A 210 -3.09 -13.43 9.53
N GLY A 211 -2.21 -12.50 9.15
CA GLY A 211 -1.71 -12.37 7.78
C GLY A 211 -0.94 -13.61 7.30
N LEU A 212 -0.21 -14.30 8.20
CA LEU A 212 0.44 -15.58 7.87
C LEU A 212 -0.59 -16.71 7.63
N MET A 213 -1.76 -16.66 8.27
CA MET A 213 -2.86 -17.59 7.95
C MET A 213 -3.46 -17.26 6.60
N VAL A 214 -3.65 -15.99 6.27
CA VAL A 214 -4.09 -15.55 4.93
C VAL A 214 -3.10 -16.02 3.86
N ALA A 215 -1.80 -15.80 4.08
CA ALA A 215 -0.74 -16.26 3.16
C ALA A 215 -0.77 -17.77 2.94
N TYR A 216 -1.04 -18.56 4.01
CA TYR A 216 -1.20 -20.01 3.89
C TYR A 216 -2.32 -20.41 2.92
N HIS A 217 -3.50 -19.80 3.04
CA HIS A 217 -4.62 -20.08 2.14
C HIS A 217 -4.40 -19.51 0.72
N CYS A 218 -3.65 -18.43 0.59
CA CYS A 218 -3.17 -17.96 -0.72
C CYS A 218 -2.26 -19.02 -1.39
N ASP A 219 -1.31 -19.60 -0.64
CA ASP A 219 -0.45 -20.67 -1.16
C ASP A 219 -1.25 -21.90 -1.60
N GLN A 220 -2.30 -22.29 -0.83
CA GLN A 220 -3.20 -23.38 -1.20
C GLN A 220 -3.96 -23.08 -2.51
N TYR A 221 -4.43 -21.85 -2.68
CA TYR A 221 -5.10 -21.42 -3.92
C TYR A 221 -4.13 -21.44 -5.11
N VAL A 222 -2.96 -20.82 -4.96
CA VAL A 222 -1.96 -20.72 -6.03
C VAL A 222 -1.45 -22.09 -6.45
N SER A 223 -1.25 -23.01 -5.49
CA SER A 223 -0.76 -24.38 -5.78
C SER A 223 -1.73 -25.24 -6.59
N LYS A 224 -3.01 -24.84 -6.70
CA LYS A 224 -3.96 -25.51 -7.62
C LYS A 224 -3.65 -25.23 -9.10
N GLY A 225 -2.97 -24.15 -9.42
CA GLY A 225 -2.69 -23.71 -10.78
C GLY A 225 -1.20 -23.67 -11.17
N MET A 226 -0.29 -23.68 -10.20
CA MET A 226 1.16 -23.74 -10.45
C MET A 226 1.89 -24.51 -9.35
N GLU A 227 2.98 -25.18 -9.73
CA GLU A 227 3.89 -25.75 -8.73
C GLU A 227 4.61 -24.64 -7.97
N VAL A 228 4.53 -24.69 -6.66
CA VAL A 228 5.22 -23.79 -5.74
C VAL A 228 6.15 -24.63 -4.87
N ASP A 229 7.46 -24.31 -4.88
CA ASP A 229 8.36 -24.91 -3.90
C ASP A 229 7.91 -24.48 -2.49
N GLN A 230 7.89 -25.43 -1.56
CA GLN A 230 7.46 -25.16 -0.19
C GLN A 230 8.25 -24.04 0.46
N ASN A 231 9.55 -23.90 0.15
CA ASN A 231 10.40 -22.84 0.67
C ASN A 231 10.17 -21.48 -0.01
N GLU A 232 9.57 -21.47 -1.21
CA GLU A 232 9.25 -20.26 -1.99
C GLU A 232 7.77 -19.87 -1.86
N SER A 233 7.00 -20.55 -0.99
CA SER A 233 5.61 -20.19 -0.72
C SER A 233 5.53 -18.81 -0.03
N LEU A 234 4.48 -18.05 -0.33
CA LEU A 234 4.27 -16.71 0.23
C LEU A 234 4.36 -16.71 1.75
N LYS A 235 3.76 -17.70 2.41
CA LYS A 235 3.81 -17.84 3.86
C LYS A 235 5.24 -18.02 4.36
N GLN A 236 6.05 -18.88 3.73
CA GLN A 236 7.43 -19.14 4.17
C GLN A 236 8.33 -17.92 3.94
N ILE A 237 8.15 -17.22 2.82
CA ILE A 237 8.82 -15.96 2.53
C ILE A 237 8.52 -14.94 3.64
N LEU A 238 7.25 -14.80 4.05
CA LEU A 238 6.87 -13.87 5.10
C LEU A 238 7.35 -14.29 6.50
N ILE A 239 7.39 -15.59 6.82
CA ILE A 239 7.89 -16.08 8.12
C ILE A 239 9.36 -15.74 8.31
N ARG A 240 10.21 -15.89 7.28
CA ARG A 240 11.65 -15.62 7.38
C ARG A 240 12.03 -14.16 7.25
N SER A 241 11.09 -13.31 6.85
CA SER A 241 11.36 -11.90 6.62
C SER A 241 11.64 -11.11 7.90
N ARG A 242 12.60 -10.21 7.81
CA ARG A 242 12.96 -9.20 8.82
C ARG A 242 12.43 -7.81 8.46
N CYS A 243 11.75 -7.66 7.32
CA CYS A 243 11.38 -6.37 6.71
C CYS A 243 9.95 -5.91 7.03
N HIS A 244 9.23 -6.60 7.93
CA HIS A 244 7.86 -6.18 8.27
C HIS A 244 7.84 -4.78 8.86
N LYS A 245 6.80 -4.00 8.51
CA LYS A 245 6.71 -2.60 8.93
C LYS A 245 5.28 -2.22 9.29
N GLY A 246 5.07 -1.76 10.51
CA GLY A 246 3.85 -1.09 10.91
C GLY A 246 3.93 0.40 10.63
N ARG A 247 2.82 0.99 10.23
CA ARG A 247 2.64 2.42 10.04
C ARG A 247 1.41 2.87 10.81
N LEU A 248 1.62 3.64 11.89
CA LEU A 248 0.56 4.35 12.60
C LEU A 248 0.40 5.73 11.98
N LEU A 249 -0.77 6.01 11.41
CA LEU A 249 -1.06 7.26 10.72
C LEU A 249 -1.99 8.13 11.56
N TYR A 250 -1.68 9.41 11.58
CA TYR A 250 -2.54 10.46 12.11
C TYR A 250 -2.77 11.53 11.06
N TYR A 251 -4.02 11.80 10.77
CA TYR A 251 -4.42 12.88 9.89
C TYR A 251 -4.94 14.02 10.78
N PHE A 252 -4.26 15.15 10.69
CA PHE A 252 -4.57 16.34 11.49
C PHE A 252 -5.93 16.91 11.07
N PRO A 253 -6.69 17.48 12.02
CA PRO A 253 -7.96 18.12 11.69
C PRO A 253 -7.72 19.32 10.76
N ALA A 254 -8.42 19.33 9.62
CA ALA A 254 -8.40 20.49 8.73
C ALA A 254 -9.22 21.64 9.33
N LEU A 255 -8.70 22.87 9.25
CA LEU A 255 -9.42 24.06 9.65
C LEU A 255 -10.44 24.46 8.57
N ARG A 256 -11.50 25.21 8.93
CA ARG A 256 -12.53 25.70 8.01
C ARG A 256 -11.95 26.50 6.82
N SER A 257 -10.83 27.20 7.01
CA SER A 257 -10.13 27.95 5.98
C SER A 257 -9.49 27.07 4.91
N ASP A 258 -9.15 25.83 5.24
CA ASP A 258 -8.46 24.89 4.35
C ASP A 258 -9.44 24.07 3.50
N CYS A 259 -10.75 24.21 3.78
CA CYS A 259 -11.84 23.54 3.07
C CYS A 259 -12.37 24.34 1.86
N VAL A 260 -11.58 25.29 1.32
CA VAL A 260 -11.96 26.07 0.14
C VAL A 260 -11.97 25.13 -1.09
N PRO A 261 -13.00 25.19 -1.94
CA PRO A 261 -13.08 24.37 -3.14
C PRO A 261 -12.17 24.93 -4.26
N ASP A 262 -10.86 24.90 -4.03
CA ASP A 262 -9.92 25.00 -5.15
C ASP A 262 -9.72 23.61 -5.73
N GLY A 263 -10.11 23.48 -6.98
CA GLY A 263 -10.19 22.20 -7.67
C GLY A 263 -8.90 21.40 -7.52
N ASP A 264 -9.06 20.15 -7.17
CA ASP A 264 -8.27 18.98 -7.51
C ASP A 264 -7.26 18.41 -6.54
N SER A 265 -6.73 19.05 -5.49
CA SER A 265 -5.65 18.37 -4.73
C SER A 265 -5.85 18.17 -3.24
N THR A 266 -6.82 18.79 -2.59
CA THR A 266 -7.00 18.72 -1.12
C THR A 266 -7.91 17.60 -0.63
N SER A 267 -8.56 16.86 -1.53
CA SER A 267 -9.54 15.83 -1.18
C SER A 267 -8.96 14.42 -1.02
N THR A 268 -7.65 14.24 -1.21
CA THR A 268 -7.03 12.91 -1.20
C THR A 268 -6.02 12.80 -0.06
N TRP A 269 -6.28 11.93 0.92
CA TRP A 269 -5.33 11.62 1.99
C TRP A 269 -4.18 10.72 1.54
N CYS A 270 -4.42 9.90 0.52
CA CYS A 270 -3.40 9.10 -0.13
C CYS A 270 -3.73 8.98 -1.61
N GLY A 271 -2.84 9.41 -2.49
CA GLY A 271 -2.96 9.31 -3.94
C GLY A 271 -3.04 7.86 -4.44
N TRP A 272 -3.33 7.70 -5.73
CA TRP A 272 -3.37 6.37 -6.35
C TRP A 272 -1.99 5.72 -6.35
N HIS A 273 -1.90 4.54 -5.75
CA HIS A 273 -0.68 3.72 -5.68
C HIS A 273 -1.03 2.25 -5.52
N THR A 274 -0.03 1.41 -5.67
CA THR A 274 -0.06 -0.01 -5.33
C THR A 274 0.99 -0.26 -4.26
N ASP A 275 0.69 -1.10 -3.27
CA ASP A 275 1.68 -1.46 -2.26
C ASP A 275 2.74 -2.38 -2.86
N HIS A 276 4.02 -2.09 -2.68
CA HIS A 276 5.10 -2.88 -3.27
C HIS A 276 5.51 -4.11 -2.44
N GLY A 277 5.02 -4.24 -1.19
CA GLY A 277 5.17 -5.44 -0.37
C GLY A 277 4.32 -6.62 -0.84
N SER A 278 4.12 -7.61 0.01
CA SER A 278 3.32 -8.81 -0.31
C SER A 278 1.88 -8.71 0.17
N LEU A 279 1.67 -8.40 1.44
CA LEU A 279 0.36 -8.21 2.05
C LEU A 279 0.36 -6.96 2.91
N THR A 280 -0.67 -6.15 2.80
CA THR A 280 -0.89 -5.03 3.71
C THR A 280 -2.12 -5.27 4.57
N GLY A 281 -1.90 -5.46 5.87
CA GLY A 281 -2.97 -5.52 6.86
C GLY A 281 -3.46 -4.10 7.17
N LEU A 282 -4.77 -3.88 7.16
CA LEU A 282 -5.40 -2.57 7.34
C LEU A 282 -6.43 -2.61 8.48
N THR A 283 -6.42 -1.59 9.33
CA THR A 283 -7.50 -1.34 10.28
C THR A 283 -8.52 -0.36 9.71
N CYS A 284 -9.80 -0.51 10.07
CA CYS A 284 -10.74 0.58 9.92
C CYS A 284 -10.24 1.83 10.65
N ALA A 285 -10.45 2.98 10.02
CA ALA A 285 -10.07 4.26 10.61
C ALA A 285 -10.92 4.58 11.84
N MET A 286 -10.31 5.30 12.78
CA MET A 286 -10.98 5.95 13.92
C MET A 286 -11.05 7.44 13.65
N PHE A 287 -12.22 8.02 13.71
CA PHE A 287 -12.44 9.45 13.56
C PHE A 287 -12.76 10.06 14.91
N LYS A 288 -12.23 11.25 15.19
CA LYS A 288 -12.51 11.98 16.42
C LYS A 288 -12.78 13.46 16.14
N ARG A 289 -13.65 14.04 16.95
CA ARG A 289 -13.86 15.48 17.03
C ARG A 289 -13.74 15.87 18.50
N ASP A 290 -12.90 16.82 18.81
CA ASP A 290 -12.64 17.28 20.18
C ASP A 290 -12.27 16.14 21.15
N GLY A 291 -11.52 15.14 20.64
CA GLY A 291 -11.09 13.97 21.38
C GLY A 291 -12.15 12.85 21.55
N VAL A 292 -13.38 13.08 21.10
CA VAL A 292 -14.47 12.10 21.14
C VAL A 292 -14.55 11.34 19.83
N GLU A 293 -14.63 10.00 19.92
CA GLU A 293 -14.81 9.14 18.74
C GLU A 293 -16.19 9.37 18.11
N ILE A 294 -16.21 9.53 16.78
CA ILE A 294 -17.42 9.74 15.99
C ILE A 294 -17.43 8.80 14.77
N PRO A 295 -18.59 8.51 14.20
CA PRO A 295 -18.66 7.89 12.88
C PRO A 295 -17.96 8.73 11.82
N CYS A 296 -17.60 8.11 10.68
CA CYS A 296 -17.05 8.86 9.54
C CYS A 296 -18.04 9.98 9.15
N PRO A 297 -17.59 11.25 9.11
CA PRO A 297 -18.48 12.40 8.88
C PRO A 297 -18.99 12.52 7.45
N ASP A 298 -18.38 11.82 6.52
CA ASP A 298 -18.71 11.87 5.09
C ASP A 298 -18.73 10.47 4.48
N SER A 299 -19.89 10.08 3.97
CA SER A 299 -20.09 8.77 3.35
C SER A 299 -19.27 8.56 2.08
N THR A 300 -18.69 9.62 1.49
CA THR A 300 -17.80 9.52 0.31
C THR A 300 -16.33 9.33 0.70
N ALA A 301 -15.94 9.61 1.95
CA ALA A 301 -14.58 9.37 2.43
C ALA A 301 -14.28 7.87 2.56
N GLY A 302 -13.02 7.49 2.40
CA GLY A 302 -12.56 6.11 2.62
C GLY A 302 -11.68 5.55 1.52
N LEU A 303 -11.58 4.23 1.48
CA LEU A 303 -10.73 3.48 0.55
C LEU A 303 -11.43 3.31 -0.80
N TYR A 304 -10.72 3.68 -1.87
CA TYR A 304 -11.13 3.47 -3.25
C TYR A 304 -10.15 2.56 -3.95
N ILE A 305 -10.67 1.65 -4.76
CA ILE A 305 -9.87 0.70 -5.54
C ILE A 305 -10.21 0.88 -7.01
N LYS A 306 -9.19 0.84 -7.86
CA LYS A 306 -9.31 0.80 -9.30
C LYS A 306 -9.16 -0.65 -9.74
N THR A 307 -10.25 -1.23 -10.23
CA THR A 307 -10.27 -2.62 -10.71
C THR A 307 -9.43 -2.78 -11.98
N ARG A 308 -9.13 -4.01 -12.37
CA ARG A 308 -8.43 -4.31 -13.64
C ARG A 308 -9.23 -3.90 -14.88
N THR A 309 -10.55 -3.72 -14.77
CA THR A 309 -11.40 -3.14 -15.82
C THR A 309 -11.46 -1.61 -15.79
N ASN A 310 -10.56 -0.95 -15.04
CA ASN A 310 -10.51 0.51 -14.84
C ASN A 310 -11.74 1.11 -14.15
N GLN A 311 -12.61 0.32 -13.55
CA GLN A 311 -13.71 0.81 -12.75
C GLN A 311 -13.21 1.23 -11.37
N ILE A 312 -13.62 2.41 -10.91
CA ILE A 312 -13.34 2.87 -9.54
C ILE A 312 -14.50 2.49 -8.65
N VAL A 313 -14.21 1.85 -7.53
CA VAL A 313 -15.19 1.44 -6.52
C VAL A 313 -14.73 1.88 -5.14
N LYS A 314 -15.65 2.28 -4.28
CA LYS A 314 -15.40 2.46 -2.85
C LYS A 314 -15.48 1.11 -2.16
N VAL A 315 -14.49 0.77 -1.33
CA VAL A 315 -14.48 -0.49 -0.59
C VAL A 315 -14.70 -0.24 0.89
N VAL A 316 -15.56 -1.05 1.49
CA VAL A 316 -15.88 -1.01 2.92
C VAL A 316 -15.71 -2.40 3.55
N PHE A 317 -15.28 -2.42 4.80
CA PHE A 317 -15.21 -3.59 5.68
C PHE A 317 -15.58 -3.19 7.10
N GLY A 318 -15.89 -4.17 7.94
CA GLY A 318 -16.37 -3.93 9.30
C GLY A 318 -15.30 -3.32 10.21
N GLU A 319 -15.74 -2.52 11.19
CA GLU A 319 -14.83 -1.90 12.15
C GLU A 319 -14.04 -2.93 12.98
N GLY A 320 -14.70 -4.04 13.34
CA GLY A 320 -14.09 -5.17 14.03
C GLY A 320 -13.34 -6.15 13.14
N GLU A 321 -13.21 -5.84 11.84
CA GLU A 321 -12.51 -6.68 10.85
C GLU A 321 -11.12 -6.12 10.57
N VAL A 322 -10.15 -7.01 10.36
CA VAL A 322 -8.86 -6.66 9.77
C VAL A 322 -8.88 -7.00 8.28
N ALA A 323 -8.61 -6.01 7.43
CA ALA A 323 -8.52 -6.24 5.99
C ALA A 323 -7.08 -6.52 5.57
N TYR A 324 -6.91 -7.32 4.51
CA TYR A 324 -5.62 -7.57 3.88
C TYR A 324 -5.70 -7.24 2.40
N GLN A 325 -4.72 -6.50 1.91
CA GLN A 325 -4.59 -6.11 0.53
C GLN A 325 -3.35 -6.75 -0.09
N ILE A 326 -3.47 -7.26 -1.32
CA ILE A 326 -2.35 -7.83 -2.06
C ILE A 326 -1.46 -6.70 -2.55
N GLY A 327 -0.15 -6.86 -2.33
CA GLY A 327 0.87 -6.00 -2.89
C GLY A 327 1.59 -6.63 -4.09
N GLU A 328 2.41 -5.83 -4.75
CA GLU A 328 3.08 -6.16 -6.01
C GLU A 328 3.96 -7.40 -5.91
N THR A 329 4.68 -7.58 -4.79
CA THR A 329 5.54 -8.77 -4.65
C THR A 329 4.75 -10.06 -4.52
N ALA A 330 3.56 -10.07 -3.93
CA ALA A 330 2.70 -11.26 -3.94
C ALA A 330 2.16 -11.55 -5.35
N GLU A 331 1.84 -10.54 -6.15
CA GLU A 331 1.47 -10.73 -7.56
C GLU A 331 2.64 -11.30 -8.36
N ILE A 332 3.87 -10.79 -8.17
CA ILE A 332 5.08 -11.29 -8.83
C ILE A 332 5.34 -12.76 -8.45
N LEU A 333 5.36 -13.08 -7.16
CA LEU A 333 5.64 -14.41 -6.64
C LEU A 333 4.58 -15.44 -7.08
N SER A 334 3.32 -15.04 -7.14
CA SER A 334 2.22 -15.89 -7.59
C SER A 334 2.02 -15.89 -9.11
N ARG A 335 2.87 -15.21 -9.89
CA ARG A 335 2.73 -15.06 -11.34
C ARG A 335 1.34 -14.59 -11.79
N GLY A 336 0.72 -13.69 -10.99
CA GLY A 336 -0.57 -13.11 -11.29
C GLY A 336 -1.80 -13.93 -10.86
N TYR A 337 -1.64 -15.03 -10.13
CA TYR A 337 -2.76 -15.68 -9.46
C TYR A 337 -3.36 -14.80 -8.37
N LEU A 338 -2.51 -14.09 -7.62
CA LEU A 338 -2.89 -13.05 -6.70
C LEU A 338 -2.64 -11.70 -7.38
N CYS A 339 -3.55 -10.76 -7.23
CA CYS A 339 -3.53 -9.53 -8.02
C CYS A 339 -3.53 -8.30 -7.12
N ALA A 340 -2.48 -7.51 -7.21
CA ALA A 340 -2.41 -6.18 -6.62
C ALA A 340 -3.30 -5.20 -7.40
N THR A 341 -3.98 -4.31 -6.69
CA THR A 341 -4.86 -3.31 -7.29
C THR A 341 -4.49 -1.90 -6.85
N PRO A 342 -4.47 -0.93 -7.78
CA PRO A 342 -4.27 0.47 -7.42
C PRO A 342 -5.39 0.94 -6.49
N HIS A 343 -5.00 1.65 -5.44
CA HIS A 343 -5.93 2.15 -4.45
C HIS A 343 -5.57 3.58 -4.01
N SER A 344 -6.55 4.26 -3.42
CA SER A 344 -6.45 5.63 -2.95
C SER A 344 -7.33 5.81 -1.72
N VAL A 345 -6.99 6.74 -0.84
CA VAL A 345 -7.81 7.10 0.32
C VAL A 345 -8.30 8.52 0.17
N GLN A 346 -9.61 8.70 0.08
CA GLN A 346 -10.23 10.02 -0.01
C GLN A 346 -10.57 10.56 1.38
N ALA A 347 -10.31 11.86 1.57
CA ALA A 347 -10.64 12.60 2.77
C ALA A 347 -12.15 12.92 2.80
N PRO A 348 -12.76 13.07 3.99
CA PRO A 348 -14.11 13.58 4.13
C PRO A 348 -14.17 15.03 3.67
N LYS A 349 -15.31 15.42 3.11
CA LYS A 349 -15.59 16.75 2.58
C LYS A 349 -16.72 17.43 3.36
N GLY A 350 -16.84 18.74 3.14
CA GLY A 350 -17.92 19.54 3.72
C GLY A 350 -17.66 20.00 5.15
N GLU A 351 -18.60 20.76 5.69
CA GLU A 351 -18.50 21.38 7.02
C GLU A 351 -18.40 20.35 8.15
N GLU A 352 -19.04 19.19 7.99
CA GLU A 352 -19.00 18.09 8.95
C GLU A 352 -17.63 17.43 9.09
N ALA A 353 -16.71 17.64 8.12
CA ALA A 353 -15.33 17.17 8.18
C ALA A 353 -14.41 18.13 8.96
N SER A 354 -14.83 19.38 9.18
CA SER A 354 -14.02 20.38 9.89
C SER A 354 -13.78 19.98 11.34
N GLY A 355 -12.52 20.11 11.79
CA GLY A 355 -12.12 19.75 13.15
C GLY A 355 -12.10 18.25 13.44
N VAL A 356 -12.24 17.40 12.44
CA VAL A 356 -12.19 15.95 12.59
C VAL A 356 -10.79 15.43 12.30
N ASP A 357 -10.20 14.75 13.28
CA ASP A 357 -8.96 13.97 13.08
C ASP A 357 -9.27 12.52 12.73
N ARG A 358 -8.27 11.84 12.14
CA ARG A 358 -8.37 10.43 11.76
C ARG A 358 -7.10 9.68 12.13
N SER A 359 -7.28 8.54 12.76
CA SER A 359 -6.19 7.58 13.06
C SER A 359 -6.42 6.26 12.36
N THR A 360 -5.34 5.63 11.87
CA THR A 360 -5.39 4.28 11.29
C THR A 360 -4.03 3.60 11.42
N PHE A 361 -4.02 2.28 11.30
CA PHE A 361 -2.80 1.48 11.33
C PHE A 361 -2.75 0.56 10.12
N ALA A 362 -1.59 0.51 9.48
CA ALA A 362 -1.27 -0.42 8.40
C ALA A 362 -0.07 -1.28 8.79
N LEU A 363 -0.12 -2.57 8.46
CA LEU A 363 0.99 -3.51 8.61
C LEU A 363 1.43 -3.99 7.22
N PHE A 364 2.59 -3.55 6.77
CA PHE A 364 3.21 -4.04 5.54
C PHE A 364 3.98 -5.33 5.86
N MET A 365 3.48 -6.46 5.37
CA MET A 365 4.15 -7.74 5.39
C MET A 365 4.91 -7.89 4.08
N GLN A 366 6.22 -7.94 4.17
CA GLN A 366 7.12 -7.80 3.04
C GLN A 366 8.11 -8.95 3.01
N PRO A 367 8.67 -9.33 1.84
CA PRO A 367 9.81 -10.24 1.76
C PRO A 367 11.03 -9.67 2.48
N ASP A 368 12.00 -10.51 2.78
CA ASP A 368 13.30 -10.04 3.24
C ASP A 368 14.04 -9.27 2.12
N TRP A 369 14.97 -8.38 2.48
CA TRP A 369 15.71 -7.58 1.49
C TRP A 369 16.50 -8.41 0.47
N ASP A 370 16.89 -9.65 0.81
CA ASP A 370 17.62 -10.56 -0.06
C ASP A 370 16.73 -11.59 -0.78
N GLU A 371 15.40 -11.54 -0.55
CA GLU A 371 14.44 -12.41 -1.23
C GLU A 371 14.41 -12.11 -2.74
N ARG A 372 14.53 -13.14 -3.57
CA ARG A 372 14.60 -13.00 -5.02
C ARG A 372 13.21 -12.85 -5.64
N LEU A 373 13.06 -11.84 -6.48
CA LEU A 373 11.88 -11.58 -7.28
C LEU A 373 12.19 -11.85 -8.75
N ASN A 374 11.52 -12.85 -9.33
CA ASN A 374 11.62 -13.18 -10.74
C ASN A 374 10.45 -12.53 -11.49
N PHE A 375 10.74 -11.64 -12.43
CA PHE A 375 9.73 -10.89 -13.19
C PHE A 375 9.38 -11.60 -14.50
N PRO A 376 8.21 -12.27 -14.61
CA PRO A 376 7.76 -12.89 -15.85
C PRO A 376 7.53 -11.86 -16.97
N LYS A 377 7.67 -12.28 -18.23
CA LYS A 377 7.48 -11.40 -19.41
C LYS A 377 6.08 -10.77 -19.47
N GLU A 378 5.10 -11.52 -19.03
CA GLU A 378 3.67 -11.19 -19.12
C GLU A 378 3.27 -10.16 -18.07
N MET A 379 4.08 -9.97 -17.02
CA MET A 379 3.76 -9.01 -15.97
C MET A 379 3.99 -7.57 -16.42
N HIS A 380 3.06 -6.71 -16.02
CA HIS A 380 3.03 -5.31 -16.44
C HIS A 380 3.43 -4.34 -15.32
N ILE A 381 3.89 -4.86 -14.18
CA ILE A 381 4.29 -4.08 -13.00
C ILE A 381 5.59 -3.33 -13.30
N HIS A 382 5.54 -2.00 -13.21
CA HIS A 382 6.69 -1.09 -13.38
C HIS A 382 7.62 -1.40 -14.57
N LYS A 383 7.06 -1.68 -15.75
CA LYS A 383 7.83 -1.95 -16.99
C LYS A 383 8.84 -0.87 -17.37
N ASP A 384 8.63 0.35 -16.91
CA ASP A 384 9.53 1.48 -17.09
C ASP A 384 10.77 1.41 -16.20
N LEU A 385 10.74 0.62 -15.11
CA LEU A 385 11.84 0.48 -14.16
C LEU A 385 12.49 -0.90 -14.20
N VAL A 386 11.72 -1.96 -14.45
CA VAL A 386 12.16 -3.35 -14.34
C VAL A 386 12.10 -4.02 -15.71
N LEU A 387 13.24 -4.58 -16.15
CA LEU A 387 13.30 -5.31 -17.40
C LEU A 387 12.59 -6.67 -17.26
N ALA A 388 11.86 -7.07 -18.30
CA ALA A 388 11.27 -8.39 -18.38
C ALA A 388 12.33 -9.49 -18.23
N ASN A 389 12.02 -10.57 -17.53
CA ASN A 389 12.92 -11.67 -17.14
C ASN A 389 14.13 -11.22 -16.30
N SER A 390 14.09 -10.06 -15.67
CA SER A 390 15.10 -9.69 -14.68
C SER A 390 14.84 -10.45 -13.36
N CYS A 391 15.91 -10.60 -12.59
CA CYS A 391 15.87 -11.08 -11.22
C CYS A 391 16.46 -9.98 -10.34
N LEU A 392 15.64 -9.43 -9.46
CA LEU A 392 16.05 -8.46 -8.45
C LEU A 392 15.80 -9.05 -7.06
N THR A 393 16.53 -8.59 -6.07
CA THR A 393 16.08 -8.81 -4.69
C THR A 393 14.97 -7.84 -4.33
N PHE A 394 14.15 -8.18 -3.31
CA PHE A 394 13.12 -7.27 -2.82
C PHE A 394 13.71 -5.91 -2.39
N GLY A 395 14.87 -5.94 -1.72
CA GLY A 395 15.56 -4.72 -1.32
C GLY A 395 15.93 -3.84 -2.52
N GLU A 396 16.49 -4.41 -3.58
CA GLU A 396 16.83 -3.68 -4.82
C GLU A 396 15.57 -3.11 -5.50
N TYR A 397 14.53 -3.92 -5.63
CA TYR A 397 13.25 -3.51 -6.19
C TYR A 397 12.62 -2.34 -5.41
N SER A 398 12.58 -2.47 -4.10
CA SER A 398 11.99 -1.46 -3.22
C SER A 398 12.77 -0.14 -3.22
N GLU A 399 14.12 -0.19 -3.20
CA GLU A 399 14.95 1.02 -3.27
C GLU A 399 14.75 1.75 -4.61
N MET A 400 14.63 1.02 -5.73
CA MET A 400 14.31 1.62 -7.04
C MET A 400 12.97 2.35 -7.03
N LEU A 401 11.95 1.79 -6.38
CA LEU A 401 10.62 2.42 -6.26
C LEU A 401 10.67 3.67 -5.36
N LEU A 402 11.35 3.56 -4.21
CA LEU A 402 11.53 4.70 -3.31
C LEU A 402 12.27 5.85 -3.98
N ASP A 403 13.32 5.58 -4.77
CA ASP A 403 14.03 6.59 -5.54
C ASP A 403 13.12 7.29 -6.55
N LYS A 404 12.23 6.56 -7.20
CA LYS A 404 11.24 7.13 -8.13
C LYS A 404 10.23 8.02 -7.40
N TYR A 405 9.67 7.55 -6.29
CA TYR A 405 8.63 8.28 -5.55
C TYR A 405 9.16 9.52 -4.82
N TYR A 406 10.36 9.45 -4.28
CA TYR A 406 10.95 10.60 -3.56
C TYR A 406 11.73 11.55 -4.47
N HIS A 407 11.81 11.29 -5.79
CA HIS A 407 12.60 12.07 -6.75
C HIS A 407 14.04 12.32 -6.24
N LEU A 408 14.65 11.28 -5.64
CA LEU A 408 16.01 11.37 -5.09
C LEU A 408 17.10 11.25 -6.15
N LYS A 409 16.75 11.31 -7.45
CA LYS A 409 17.75 11.45 -8.50
C LYS A 409 18.16 12.92 -8.56
N THR A 410 19.31 13.19 -7.96
CA THR A 410 20.14 14.35 -8.25
C THR A 410 20.66 14.30 -9.68
#